data_80718a63813b6b952483ca9b67ccda1c
#
_entry.id   80718a63813b6b952483ca9b67ccda1c
#
_cell.length_a   1.000
_cell.length_b   1.000
_cell.length_c   1.000
_cell.angle_alpha   90.00
_cell.angle_beta   90.00
_cell.angle_gamma   90.00
#
_symmetry.space_group_name_H-M   'P 1'
#
loop_
_entity.id
_entity.type
_entity.pdbx_description
1 polymer ?
#
loop_
_entity_poly.entity_id
_entity_poly.type
_entity_poly.pdbx_seq_one_letter_code
_entity_poly.pdbx_strand_id
1 'polypeptide(L)'
;MGGGLMQLVAYGAQDVYLTGNPQITFWKVTYRRHTNFSIESIEQTFNGQADFGRRVQCTISRNGDLAYRTYLQVTLPEINQLMGIASFAAGVGSGVYARWLDYPGEQLIAQVEVEIGGQRIDRQ
;
A
#
# COMPACT_ATOMS: atom_id res chain seq x y z
N MET A 1 46.74 6.30 36.83
CA MET A 1 45.30 6.61 36.67
C MET A 1 44.69 5.66 35.68
N GLY A 2 43.68 5.00 36.11
CA GLY A 2 43.20 3.76 35.56
C GLY A 2 42.56 3.82 34.17
N GLY A 3 43.25 3.23 33.22
CA GLY A 3 42.67 2.90 31.92
C GLY A 3 41.42 2.06 32.02
N GLY A 4 41.23 1.33 33.13
CA GLY A 4 40.01 0.56 33.40
C GLY A 4 38.75 1.41 33.60
N LEU A 5 38.89 2.58 34.19
CA LEU A 5 37.78 3.51 34.37
C LEU A 5 37.35 4.13 33.02
N MET A 6 38.35 4.40 32.17
CA MET A 6 38.09 4.88 30.81
C MET A 6 37.43 3.83 29.94
N GLN A 7 37.74 2.55 30.10
CA GLN A 7 37.10 1.45 29.39
C GLN A 7 35.65 1.26 29.83
N LEU A 8 35.32 1.49 31.09
CA LEU A 8 33.96 1.44 31.59
C LEU A 8 33.08 2.57 31.06
N VAL A 9 33.65 3.70 30.70
CA VAL A 9 32.98 4.89 30.19
C VAL A 9 33.02 4.96 28.66
N ALA A 10 33.98 4.25 28.03
CA ALA A 10 34.10 4.24 26.57
C ALA A 10 32.93 3.51 25.91
N TYR A 11 32.18 4.25 25.11
CA TYR A 11 31.13 3.70 24.28
C TYR A 11 31.75 3.16 22.99
N GLY A 12 31.77 1.83 22.84
CA GLY A 12 32.05 1.19 21.56
C GLY A 12 30.86 1.18 20.64
N ALA A 13 31.05 1.36 19.33
CA ALA A 13 29.99 1.26 18.36
C ALA A 13 29.27 -0.11 18.38
N GLN A 14 29.98 -1.15 18.77
CA GLN A 14 29.44 -2.52 18.92
C GLN A 14 28.53 -2.66 20.14
N ASP A 15 28.79 -1.90 21.21
CA ASP A 15 27.99 -1.93 22.44
C ASP A 15 26.59 -1.42 22.20
N VAL A 16 26.41 -0.50 21.27
CA VAL A 16 25.09 0.00 20.86
C VAL A 16 24.25 -1.11 20.24
N TYR A 17 24.84 -2.01 19.46
CA TYR A 17 24.11 -3.15 18.90
C TYR A 17 23.68 -4.16 19.95
N LEU A 18 24.49 -4.35 20.97
CA LEU A 18 24.22 -5.31 22.06
C LEU A 18 23.27 -4.74 23.11
N THR A 19 23.31 -3.43 23.34
CA THR A 19 22.61 -2.76 24.43
C THR A 19 21.59 -1.70 23.96
N GLY A 20 21.42 -1.52 22.66
CA GLY A 20 20.62 -0.43 22.09
C GLY A 20 19.14 -0.41 22.47
N ASN A 21 18.60 -1.55 22.90
CA ASN A 21 17.21 -1.66 23.30
C ASN A 21 17.02 -2.62 24.49
N PRO A 22 17.71 -2.40 25.63
CA PRO A 22 17.65 -3.33 26.74
C PRO A 22 16.27 -3.33 27.39
N GLN A 23 15.70 -4.49 27.61
CA GLN A 23 14.49 -4.66 28.44
C GLN A 23 14.88 -4.83 29.91
N ILE A 24 15.98 -5.49 30.18
CA ILE A 24 16.51 -5.75 31.52
C ILE A 24 17.99 -5.38 31.50
N THR A 25 18.37 -4.49 32.39
CA THR A 25 19.77 -4.15 32.69
C THR A 25 20.09 -4.54 34.11
N PHE A 26 21.39 -4.55 34.48
CA PHE A 26 21.83 -4.95 35.81
C PHE A 26 21.27 -4.06 36.96
N TRP A 27 21.01 -2.79 36.64
CA TRP A 27 20.60 -1.77 37.62
C TRP A 27 19.26 -1.13 37.31
N LYS A 28 18.69 -1.39 36.14
CA LYS A 28 17.43 -0.79 35.72
C LYS A 28 16.66 -1.76 34.86
N VAL A 29 15.43 -1.94 35.20
CA VAL A 29 14.46 -2.70 34.38
C VAL A 29 13.59 -1.71 33.63
N THR A 30 13.58 -1.83 32.30
CA THR A 30 12.67 -1.07 31.45
C THR A 30 11.58 -1.99 30.94
N TYR A 31 10.36 -1.72 31.37
CA TYR A 31 9.21 -2.48 30.91
C TYR A 31 8.73 -1.91 29.56
N ARG A 32 8.50 -2.78 28.59
CA ARG A 32 7.81 -2.43 27.37
C ARG A 32 6.36 -2.82 27.51
N ARG A 33 5.50 -1.84 27.32
CA ARG A 33 4.05 -2.05 27.28
C ARG A 33 3.64 -2.29 25.85
N HIS A 34 3.08 -3.45 25.57
CA HIS A 34 2.49 -3.78 24.29
C HIS A 34 0.99 -3.52 24.36
N THR A 35 0.51 -2.68 23.47
CA THR A 35 -0.93 -2.44 23.34
C THR A 35 -1.49 -3.41 22.30
N ASN A 36 -2.59 -4.06 22.64
CA ASN A 36 -3.31 -4.90 21.69
C ASN A 36 -3.83 -4.04 20.54
N PHE A 37 -3.75 -4.54 19.33
CA PHE A 37 -4.31 -3.89 18.16
C PHE A 37 -5.02 -4.90 17.26
N SER A 38 -5.90 -4.42 16.43
CA SER A 38 -6.54 -5.20 15.38
C SER A 38 -6.41 -4.49 14.04
N ILE A 39 -6.43 -5.26 12.98
CA ILE A 39 -6.41 -4.76 11.60
C ILE A 39 -7.63 -5.33 10.90
N GLU A 40 -8.38 -4.47 10.24
CA GLU A 40 -9.48 -4.87 9.38
C GLU A 40 -9.47 -4.06 8.09
N SER A 41 -10.05 -4.62 7.04
CA SER A 41 -10.27 -3.91 5.78
C SER A 41 -11.66 -3.30 5.78
N ILE A 42 -11.71 -2.00 5.52
CA ILE A 42 -12.95 -1.24 5.46
C ILE A 42 -13.13 -0.74 4.05
N GLU A 43 -14.24 -1.13 3.44
CA GLU A 43 -14.57 -0.69 2.09
C GLU A 43 -14.88 0.81 2.07
N GLN A 44 -14.29 1.50 1.11
CA GLN A 44 -14.52 2.91 0.84
C GLN A 44 -15.08 3.04 -0.58
N THR A 45 -16.07 3.87 -0.76
CA THR A 45 -16.70 4.09 -2.06
C THR A 45 -16.16 5.35 -2.73
N PHE A 46 -16.06 5.32 -4.04
CA PHE A 46 -15.67 6.48 -4.82
C PHE A 46 -16.81 7.51 -4.92
N ASN A 47 -16.43 8.77 -4.88
CA ASN A 47 -17.33 9.86 -5.17
C ASN A 47 -17.47 10.00 -6.70
N GLY A 48 -18.65 9.70 -7.22
CA GLY A 48 -18.92 9.70 -8.64
C GLY A 48 -18.87 8.32 -9.28
N GLN A 49 -19.02 8.28 -10.58
CA GLN A 49 -18.98 7.05 -11.36
C GLN A 49 -17.54 6.72 -11.75
N ALA A 50 -17.02 5.61 -11.23
CA ALA A 50 -15.75 5.06 -11.63
C ALA A 50 -15.88 4.40 -13.01
N ASP A 51 -15.11 4.90 -13.97
CA ASP A 51 -15.10 4.39 -15.33
C ASP A 51 -13.74 4.67 -15.98
N PHE A 52 -13.47 4.02 -17.10
CA PHE A 52 -12.27 4.27 -17.87
C PHE A 52 -12.16 5.72 -18.33
N GLY A 53 -10.94 6.26 -18.28
CA GLY A 53 -10.67 7.63 -18.68
C GLY A 53 -11.22 8.70 -17.75
N ARG A 54 -11.68 8.33 -16.57
CA ARG A 54 -12.20 9.27 -15.58
C ARG A 54 -11.31 9.34 -14.34
N ARG A 55 -11.29 10.52 -13.76
CA ARG A 55 -10.70 10.73 -12.44
C ARG A 55 -11.82 10.63 -11.41
N VAL A 56 -11.60 9.80 -10.42
CA VAL A 56 -12.49 9.61 -9.27
C VAL A 56 -11.75 9.90 -7.98
N GLN A 57 -12.47 10.29 -6.97
CA GLN A 57 -11.94 10.61 -5.66
C GLN A 57 -12.67 9.80 -4.60
N CYS A 58 -11.93 9.32 -3.62
CA CYS A 58 -12.47 8.64 -2.47
C CYS A 58 -12.04 9.38 -1.20
N THR A 59 -12.98 9.66 -0.33
CA THR A 59 -12.69 10.21 0.99
C THR A 59 -12.65 9.10 2.00
N ILE A 60 -11.48 8.88 2.60
CA ILE A 60 -11.31 7.83 3.60
C ILE A 60 -12.04 8.24 4.88
N SER A 61 -12.94 7.38 5.34
CA SER A 61 -13.70 7.59 6.57
C SER A 61 -12.81 7.37 7.80
N ARG A 62 -13.16 8.05 8.90
CA ARG A 62 -12.41 7.95 10.17
C ARG A 62 -12.88 6.77 11.02
N ASN A 63 -12.89 5.58 10.45
CA ASN A 63 -13.31 4.37 11.15
C ASN A 63 -12.18 3.70 11.96
N GLY A 64 -10.95 4.13 11.77
CA GLY A 64 -9.77 3.64 12.47
C GLY A 64 -8.80 4.75 12.78
N ASP A 65 -7.82 4.46 13.61
CA ASP A 65 -6.80 5.42 14.03
C ASP A 65 -5.65 5.54 13.02
N LEU A 66 -5.34 4.45 12.31
CA LEU A 66 -4.20 4.36 11.40
C LEU A 66 -4.61 3.72 10.07
N ALA A 67 -4.13 4.28 8.98
CA ALA A 67 -4.19 3.66 7.65
C ALA A 67 -2.91 2.86 7.40
N TYR A 68 -3.05 1.60 6.99
CA TYR A 68 -1.92 0.72 6.74
C TYR A 68 -1.68 0.52 5.25
N ARG A 69 -2.60 -0.12 4.57
CA ARG A 69 -2.52 -0.39 3.14
C ARG A 69 -3.84 -0.08 2.47
N THR A 70 -3.77 0.30 1.22
CA THR A 70 -4.95 0.54 0.39
C THR A 70 -4.95 -0.44 -0.77
N TYR A 71 -6.09 -1.06 -1.02
CA TYR A 71 -6.30 -1.98 -2.13
C TYR A 71 -7.39 -1.43 -3.03
N LEU A 72 -7.17 -1.48 -4.32
CA LEU A 72 -8.18 -1.17 -5.31
C LEU A 72 -8.80 -2.49 -5.81
N GLN A 73 -10.09 -2.66 -5.58
CA GLN A 73 -10.84 -3.78 -6.12
C GLN A 73 -11.57 -3.34 -7.39
N VAL A 74 -11.31 -4.05 -8.47
CA VAL A 74 -11.93 -3.78 -9.77
C VAL A 74 -12.57 -5.06 -10.27
N THR A 75 -13.82 -4.98 -10.68
CA THR A 75 -14.52 -6.06 -11.37
C THR A 75 -14.54 -5.74 -12.85
N LEU A 76 -13.81 -6.51 -13.61
CA LEU A 76 -13.80 -6.37 -15.07
C LEU A 76 -15.00 -7.12 -15.67
N PRO A 77 -15.67 -6.55 -16.69
CA PRO A 77 -16.71 -7.26 -17.38
C PRO A 77 -16.15 -8.43 -18.19
N GLU A 78 -17.01 -9.37 -18.53
CA GLU A 78 -16.63 -10.43 -19.46
C GLU A 78 -16.31 -9.87 -20.84
N ILE A 79 -15.33 -10.48 -21.49
CA ILE A 79 -15.03 -10.16 -22.89
C ILE A 79 -16.07 -10.88 -23.74
N ASN A 80 -17.00 -10.12 -24.28
CA ASN A 80 -18.03 -10.68 -25.14
C ASN A 80 -17.44 -10.96 -26.53
N GLN A 81 -17.36 -12.23 -26.90
CA GLN A 81 -16.86 -12.67 -28.19
C GLN A 81 -17.73 -12.16 -29.37
N LEU A 82 -18.94 -11.69 -29.09
CA LEU A 82 -19.80 -11.11 -30.13
C LEU A 82 -19.25 -9.82 -30.75
N MET A 83 -18.41 -9.07 -30.03
CA MET A 83 -17.69 -7.94 -30.62
C MET A 83 -16.67 -8.38 -31.68
N GLY A 84 -16.13 -9.60 -31.57
CA GLY A 84 -15.29 -10.21 -32.59
C GLY A 84 -16.08 -10.67 -33.83
N ILE A 85 -17.34 -11.04 -33.65
CA ILE A 85 -18.20 -11.55 -34.76
C ILE A 85 -18.67 -10.41 -35.69
N ALA A 86 -18.82 -9.19 -35.20
CA ALA A 86 -19.15 -8.04 -36.02
C ALA A 86 -18.07 -7.74 -37.07
N SER A 87 -16.83 -8.05 -36.79
CA SER A 87 -15.72 -7.96 -37.78
C SER A 87 -15.67 -9.14 -38.73
N PHE A 88 -16.25 -10.29 -38.40
CA PHE A 88 -16.42 -11.43 -39.33
C PHE A 88 -17.40 -11.13 -40.46
N ALA A 89 -18.46 -10.36 -40.16
CA ALA A 89 -19.43 -9.93 -41.18
C ALA A 89 -18.81 -8.96 -42.21
N ALA A 90 -17.68 -8.36 -41.93
CA ALA A 90 -16.96 -7.47 -42.83
C ALA A 90 -15.89 -8.18 -43.71
N GLY A 91 -15.87 -9.51 -43.72
CA GLY A 91 -14.99 -10.30 -44.63
C GLY A 91 -13.50 -10.30 -44.29
N VAL A 92 -13.13 -9.87 -43.13
CA VAL A 92 -11.75 -9.94 -42.66
C VAL A 92 -11.56 -11.26 -41.92
N GLY A 93 -11.11 -12.28 -42.64
CA GLY A 93 -10.88 -13.64 -42.15
C GLY A 93 -9.65 -13.77 -41.23
N SER A 94 -9.68 -13.19 -40.08
CA SER A 94 -8.75 -13.49 -38.98
C SER A 94 -9.55 -13.58 -37.71
N GLY A 95 -9.53 -14.71 -37.03
CA GLY A 95 -10.13 -14.88 -35.73
C GLY A 95 -9.58 -13.81 -34.78
N VAL A 96 -10.40 -12.81 -34.48
CA VAL A 96 -10.06 -11.76 -33.50
C VAL A 96 -10.21 -12.38 -32.13
N TYR A 97 -9.12 -12.73 -31.51
CA TYR A 97 -9.08 -13.15 -30.12
C TYR A 97 -8.97 -11.90 -29.24
N ALA A 98 -9.96 -11.67 -28.42
CA ALA A 98 -9.92 -10.65 -27.39
C ALA A 98 -9.55 -11.32 -26.06
N ARG A 99 -8.57 -10.76 -25.35
CA ARG A 99 -8.20 -11.16 -24.00
C ARG A 99 -7.81 -9.95 -23.21
N TRP A 100 -7.94 -10.03 -21.90
CA TRP A 100 -7.36 -9.03 -21.01
C TRP A 100 -5.84 -9.08 -21.07
N LEU A 101 -5.23 -7.93 -20.85
CA LEU A 101 -3.77 -7.81 -20.78
C LEU A 101 -3.24 -8.61 -19.59
N ASP A 102 -2.00 -9.06 -19.73
CA ASP A 102 -1.25 -9.54 -18.58
C ASP A 102 -0.97 -8.34 -17.68
N TYR A 103 -1.17 -8.49 -16.37
CA TYR A 103 -1.02 -7.41 -15.38
C TYR A 103 -1.97 -6.20 -15.60
N PRO A 104 -3.28 -6.42 -15.68
CA PRO A 104 -4.24 -5.37 -16.00
C PRO A 104 -4.25 -4.23 -14.96
N GLY A 105 -3.87 -4.51 -13.71
CA GLY A 105 -3.84 -3.51 -12.65
C GLY A 105 -2.87 -2.36 -12.94
N GLU A 106 -1.70 -2.65 -13.47
CA GLU A 106 -0.70 -1.63 -13.81
C GLU A 106 -1.12 -0.78 -15.00
N GLN A 107 -1.85 -1.36 -15.94
CA GLN A 107 -2.34 -0.65 -17.13
C GLN A 107 -3.61 0.16 -16.85
N LEU A 108 -4.38 -0.24 -15.84
CA LEU A 108 -5.63 0.40 -15.48
C LEU A 108 -5.40 1.75 -14.80
N ILE A 109 -4.36 1.85 -13.98
CA ILE A 109 -4.11 3.01 -13.14
C ILE A 109 -3.13 3.93 -13.86
N ALA A 110 -3.60 5.09 -14.28
CA ALA A 110 -2.75 6.11 -14.88
C ALA A 110 -2.03 6.95 -13.82
N GLN A 111 -2.68 7.20 -12.70
CA GLN A 111 -2.14 8.04 -11.65
C GLN A 111 -2.87 7.80 -10.33
N VAL A 112 -2.12 7.81 -9.24
CA VAL A 112 -2.64 7.80 -7.87
C VAL A 112 -2.13 9.06 -7.14
N GLU A 113 -3.03 9.75 -6.47
CA GLU A 113 -2.69 10.91 -5.64
C GLU A 113 -3.23 10.72 -4.23
N VAL A 114 -2.46 11.12 -3.24
CA VAL A 114 -2.86 11.15 -1.84
C VAL A 114 -2.88 12.58 -1.35
N GLU A 115 -4.01 12.99 -0.81
CA GLU A 115 -4.22 14.32 -0.24
C GLU A 115 -4.57 14.19 1.26
N ILE A 116 -3.96 15.01 2.09
CA ILE A 116 -4.24 15.08 3.52
C ILE A 116 -4.53 16.55 3.88
N GLY A 117 -5.71 16.78 4.45
CA GLY A 117 -6.11 18.15 4.81
C GLY A 117 -6.23 19.13 3.65
N GLY A 118 -6.52 18.60 2.44
CA GLY A 118 -6.59 19.42 1.21
C GLY A 118 -5.23 19.70 0.57
N GLN A 119 -4.16 19.16 1.11
CA GLN A 119 -2.82 19.26 0.53
C GLN A 119 -2.40 17.93 -0.07
N ARG A 120 -1.92 17.96 -1.30
CA ARG A 120 -1.34 16.79 -1.95
C ARG A 120 -0.01 16.45 -1.30
N ILE A 121 0.08 15.21 -0.79
CA ILE A 121 1.27 14.69 -0.11
C ILE A 121 2.09 13.84 -1.07
N ASP A 122 1.44 13.00 -1.86
CA ASP A 122 2.11 12.09 -2.78
C ASP A 122 1.37 11.96 -4.10
N ARG A 123 2.14 11.66 -5.15
CA ARG A 123 1.65 11.42 -6.50
C ARG A 123 2.52 10.39 -7.19
N GLN A 124 1.91 9.32 -7.63
CA GLN A 124 2.54 8.23 -8.39
C GLN A 124 1.87 8.07 -9.74
#